data_7e24aeca2bcf4a042e83db2584824c88
#
_entry.id   7e24aeca2bcf4a042e83db2584824c88
#
_cell.length_a   1.000
_cell.length_b   1.000
_cell.length_c   1.000
_cell.angle_alpha   90.00
_cell.angle_beta   90.00
_cell.angle_gamma   90.00
#
_symmetry.space_group_name_H-M   'P 1'
#
loop_
_entity.id
_entity.type
_entity.pdbx_description
1 polymer ?
#
loop_
_entity_poly.entity_id
_entity_poly.type
_entity_poly.pdbx_seq_one_letter_code
_entity_poly.pdbx_strand_id
1 'polypeptide(L)'
;YEKNVTPQTARNRLGRFQFSGEDALKPVSKLSGGEKSRLRLCELMYDPLNMLVLDEPTNHLDILSREGIEEAIEGFTGTLLFVSHDRYFVSRFANRIIVLMDGEMIDFTGNYEQYLAFRERKAAEKAAAVTPKPKKEKPKPKGGTKQLEKKIAKLEREISQCEEQSAALD
;
A
#
# COMPACT_ATOMS: atom_id res chain seq x y z
N TYR A 1 0.10 -2.17 39.34
CA TYR A 1 -1.00 -2.62 38.44
C TYR A 1 -1.77 -3.67 39.17
N GLU A 2 -2.79 -3.25 39.87
CA GLU A 2 -3.58 -4.06 40.78
C GLU A 2 -4.77 -4.72 40.09
N LYS A 3 -4.51 -5.69 39.27
CA LYS A 3 -5.56 -6.65 38.96
C LYS A 3 -5.03 -8.00 39.39
N ASN A 4 -5.76 -8.64 40.32
CA ASN A 4 -5.50 -9.99 40.80
C ASN A 4 -5.54 -11.02 39.65
N VAL A 5 -4.55 -10.95 38.75
CA VAL A 5 -4.41 -11.88 37.65
C VAL A 5 -3.64 -13.07 38.17
N THR A 6 -4.31 -14.20 38.23
CA THR A 6 -3.60 -15.44 38.57
C THR A 6 -2.57 -15.79 37.50
N PRO A 7 -1.46 -16.44 37.85
CA PRO A 7 -0.47 -16.90 36.88
C PRO A 7 -1.08 -17.74 35.74
N GLN A 8 -2.14 -18.51 36.05
CA GLN A 8 -2.84 -19.30 35.02
C GLN A 8 -3.60 -18.42 34.04
N THR A 9 -4.27 -17.38 34.51
CA THR A 9 -4.98 -16.44 33.66
C THR A 9 -4.01 -15.66 32.75
N ALA A 10 -2.83 -15.28 33.28
CA ALA A 10 -1.78 -14.65 32.51
C ALA A 10 -1.27 -15.57 31.38
N ARG A 11 -0.98 -16.86 31.72
CA ARG A 11 -0.54 -17.85 30.72
C ARG A 11 -1.59 -18.09 29.63
N ASN A 12 -2.86 -18.22 30.01
CA ASN A 12 -3.94 -18.43 29.05
C ASN A 12 -4.09 -17.24 28.08
N ARG A 13 -3.86 -16.02 28.56
CA ARG A 13 -3.85 -14.82 27.70
C ARG A 13 -2.64 -14.79 26.79
N LEU A 14 -1.46 -15.01 27.33
CA LEU A 14 -0.21 -15.09 26.55
C LEU A 14 -0.30 -16.17 25.46
N GLY A 15 -0.98 -17.29 25.75
CA GLY A 15 -1.20 -18.37 24.78
C GLY A 15 -1.96 -17.92 23.53
N ARG A 16 -2.90 -16.97 23.64
CA ARG A 16 -3.60 -16.38 22.48
C ARG A 16 -2.68 -15.56 21.58
N PHE A 17 -1.55 -15.12 22.10
CA PHE A 17 -0.52 -14.38 21.38
C PHE A 17 0.70 -15.27 21.08
N GLN A 18 0.48 -16.59 21.03
CA GLN A 18 1.50 -17.59 20.70
C GLN A 18 2.68 -17.65 21.68
N PHE A 19 2.48 -17.25 22.93
CA PHE A 19 3.43 -17.52 24.01
C PHE A 19 2.99 -18.76 24.75
N SER A 20 3.64 -19.91 24.49
CA SER A 20 3.30 -21.17 25.10
C SER A 20 4.51 -21.81 25.84
N GLY A 21 4.23 -22.64 26.82
CA GLY A 21 5.27 -23.38 27.54
C GLY A 21 6.34 -22.47 28.14
N GLU A 22 7.61 -22.71 27.78
CA GLU A 22 8.77 -21.97 28.28
C GLU A 22 8.83 -20.52 27.73
N ASP A 23 8.23 -20.25 26.58
CA ASP A 23 8.23 -18.91 26.01
C ASP A 23 7.50 -17.91 26.90
N ALA A 24 6.42 -18.33 27.56
CA ALA A 24 5.68 -17.51 28.51
C ALA A 24 6.48 -17.19 29.80
N LEU A 25 7.61 -17.85 30.04
CA LEU A 25 8.50 -17.66 31.19
C LEU A 25 9.79 -16.91 30.83
N LYS A 26 10.01 -16.61 29.54
CA LYS A 26 11.19 -15.86 29.10
C LYS A 26 11.22 -14.46 29.69
N PRO A 27 12.38 -13.99 30.17
CA PRO A 27 12.53 -12.58 30.51
C PRO A 27 12.29 -11.69 29.30
N VAL A 28 11.57 -10.58 29.47
CA VAL A 28 11.23 -9.63 28.38
C VAL A 28 12.46 -9.12 27.63
N SER A 29 13.60 -9.02 28.34
CA SER A 29 14.88 -8.61 27.74
C SER A 29 15.41 -9.59 26.68
N LYS A 30 15.02 -10.88 26.75
CA LYS A 30 15.45 -11.94 25.84
C LYS A 30 14.47 -12.18 24.68
N LEU A 31 13.34 -11.47 24.66
CA LEU A 31 12.38 -11.58 23.59
C LEU A 31 12.92 -10.93 22.30
N SER A 32 12.65 -11.57 21.16
CA SER A 32 12.85 -11.01 19.83
C SER A 32 11.98 -9.76 19.59
N GLY A 33 12.23 -9.03 18.50
CA GLY A 33 11.41 -7.88 18.11
C GLY A 33 9.94 -8.26 17.91
N GLY A 34 9.66 -9.35 17.20
CA GLY A 34 8.32 -9.86 16.95
C GLY A 34 7.61 -10.33 18.24
N GLU A 35 8.33 -11.05 19.12
CA GLU A 35 7.79 -11.45 20.43
C GLU A 35 7.43 -10.23 21.27
N LYS A 36 8.26 -9.18 21.28
CA LYS A 36 7.97 -7.93 22.00
C LYS A 36 6.73 -7.24 21.44
N SER A 37 6.55 -7.22 20.13
CA SER A 37 5.37 -6.63 19.50
C SER A 37 4.08 -7.38 19.87
N ARG A 38 4.11 -8.73 19.85
CA ARG A 38 3.00 -9.56 20.31
C ARG A 38 2.69 -9.37 21.79
N LEU A 39 3.72 -9.31 22.62
CA LEU A 39 3.53 -9.03 24.06
C LEU A 39 2.90 -7.66 24.29
N ARG A 40 3.36 -6.65 23.58
CA ARG A 40 2.79 -5.29 23.67
C ARG A 40 1.33 -5.24 23.26
N LEU A 41 0.96 -5.94 22.20
CA LEU A 41 -0.44 -6.06 21.78
C LEU A 41 -1.27 -6.81 22.83
N CYS A 42 -0.72 -7.89 23.41
CA CYS A 42 -1.35 -8.61 24.53
C CYS A 42 -1.61 -7.68 25.72
N GLU A 43 -0.66 -6.80 26.08
CA GLU A 43 -0.83 -5.81 27.14
C GLU A 43 -1.92 -4.79 26.78
N LEU A 44 -1.93 -4.28 25.56
CA LEU A 44 -2.93 -3.30 25.10
C LEU A 44 -4.34 -3.90 25.13
N MET A 45 -4.50 -5.13 24.68
CA MET A 45 -5.78 -5.83 24.65
C MET A 45 -6.17 -6.47 25.99
N TYR A 46 -5.43 -6.20 27.05
CA TYR A 46 -5.72 -6.72 28.38
C TYR A 46 -7.05 -6.18 28.92
N ASP A 47 -7.29 -4.89 28.78
CA ASP A 47 -8.54 -4.22 29.16
C ASP A 47 -9.53 -4.24 27.98
N PRO A 48 -10.85 -4.22 28.26
CA PRO A 48 -11.84 -4.09 27.22
C PRO A 48 -11.65 -2.74 26.51
N LEU A 49 -11.22 -2.78 25.25
CA LEU A 49 -11.03 -1.60 24.41
C LEU A 49 -12.19 -1.46 23.44
N ASN A 50 -12.64 -0.23 23.23
CA ASN A 50 -13.61 0.09 22.18
C ASN A 50 -12.92 0.36 20.83
N MET A 51 -11.65 0.80 20.87
CA MET A 51 -10.89 1.17 19.69
C MET A 51 -9.41 0.79 19.86
N LEU A 52 -8.86 0.24 18.79
CA LEU A 52 -7.42 -0.08 18.68
C LEU A 52 -6.85 0.70 17.48
N VAL A 53 -5.75 1.42 17.73
CA VAL A 53 -5.04 2.18 16.69
C VAL A 53 -3.67 1.55 16.50
N LEU A 54 -3.36 1.14 15.27
CA LEU A 54 -2.11 0.46 14.91
C LEU A 54 -1.42 1.19 13.75
N ASP A 55 -0.13 1.39 13.92
CA ASP A 55 0.73 1.95 12.88
C ASP A 55 1.73 0.89 12.42
N GLU A 56 1.62 0.47 11.14
CA GLU A 56 2.44 -0.58 10.51
C GLU A 56 2.60 -1.84 11.38
N PRO A 57 1.49 -2.48 11.82
CA PRO A 57 1.53 -3.54 12.84
C PRO A 57 2.28 -4.80 12.40
N THR A 58 2.46 -5.01 11.11
CA THR A 58 3.15 -6.19 10.53
C THR A 58 4.58 -5.87 10.07
N ASN A 59 5.03 -4.62 10.22
CA ASN A 59 6.33 -4.19 9.72
C ASN A 59 7.47 -4.82 10.51
N HIS A 60 8.51 -5.29 9.81
CA HIS A 60 9.69 -5.95 10.37
C HIS A 60 9.42 -7.23 11.20
N LEU A 61 8.25 -7.84 11.04
CA LEU A 61 7.92 -9.08 11.72
C LEU A 61 8.24 -10.30 10.86
N ASP A 62 8.69 -11.36 11.52
CA ASP A 62 8.71 -12.70 10.93
C ASP A 62 7.28 -13.23 10.71
N ILE A 63 7.17 -14.29 9.91
CA ILE A 63 5.88 -14.89 9.53
C ILE A 63 5.06 -15.30 10.76
N LEU A 64 5.68 -15.98 11.72
CA LEU A 64 4.98 -16.45 12.92
C LEU A 64 4.48 -15.29 13.78
N SER A 65 5.29 -14.24 13.93
CA SER A 65 4.90 -13.04 14.69
C SER A 65 3.75 -12.29 14.01
N ARG A 66 3.74 -12.25 12.68
CA ARG A 66 2.66 -11.66 11.89
C ARG A 66 1.35 -12.44 12.09
N GLU A 67 1.37 -13.76 11.92
CA GLU A 67 0.21 -14.62 12.13
C GLU A 67 -0.37 -14.46 13.54
N GLY A 68 0.48 -14.39 14.56
CA GLY A 68 0.03 -14.19 15.94
C GLY A 68 -0.64 -12.83 16.18
N ILE A 69 -0.18 -11.78 15.52
CA ILE A 69 -0.84 -10.45 15.58
C ILE A 69 -2.17 -10.48 14.83
N GLU A 70 -2.22 -11.08 13.65
CA GLU A 70 -3.43 -11.20 12.84
C GLU A 70 -4.52 -11.99 13.58
N GLU A 71 -4.16 -13.12 14.19
CA GLU A 71 -5.09 -13.93 14.99
C GLU A 71 -5.65 -13.15 16.20
N ALA A 72 -4.79 -12.38 16.87
CA ALA A 72 -5.21 -11.53 17.98
C ALA A 72 -6.20 -10.44 17.53
N ILE A 73 -5.94 -9.79 16.38
CA ILE A 73 -6.79 -8.76 15.81
C ILE A 73 -8.14 -9.34 15.33
N GLU A 74 -8.15 -10.55 14.78
CA GLU A 74 -9.39 -11.24 14.39
C GLU A 74 -10.35 -11.44 15.55
N GLY A 75 -9.81 -11.69 16.75
CA GLY A 75 -10.60 -11.80 17.98
C GLY A 75 -11.07 -10.46 18.56
N PHE A 76 -10.67 -9.32 17.98
CA PHE A 76 -11.03 -8.01 18.49
C PHE A 76 -12.40 -7.56 17.97
N THR A 77 -13.31 -7.23 18.85
CA THR A 77 -14.69 -6.85 18.50
C THR A 77 -14.96 -5.35 18.44
N GLY A 78 -13.95 -4.53 18.77
CA GLY A 78 -14.04 -3.06 18.73
C GLY A 78 -13.71 -2.48 17.35
N THR A 79 -13.54 -1.16 17.32
CA THR A 79 -13.12 -0.44 16.11
C THR A 79 -11.62 -0.56 15.93
N LEU A 80 -11.19 -1.04 14.77
CA LEU A 80 -9.78 -1.12 14.37
C LEU A 80 -9.47 0.03 13.41
N LEU A 81 -8.55 0.91 13.79
CA LEU A 81 -7.95 1.91 12.91
C LEU A 81 -6.48 1.57 12.70
N PHE A 82 -6.05 1.43 11.46
CA PHE A 82 -4.66 1.09 11.20
C PHE A 82 -4.12 1.78 9.94
N VAL A 83 -2.80 1.97 9.94
CA VAL A 83 -2.03 2.34 8.77
C VAL A 83 -1.16 1.14 8.40
N SER A 84 -1.20 0.71 7.16
CA SER A 84 -0.35 -0.38 6.67
C SER A 84 -0.07 -0.29 5.18
N HIS A 85 1.14 -0.67 4.79
CA HIS A 85 1.54 -0.91 3.40
C HIS A 85 1.37 -2.38 2.99
N ASP A 86 1.06 -3.25 3.91
CA ASP A 86 0.82 -4.67 3.67
C ASP A 86 -0.57 -4.89 3.06
N ARG A 87 -0.59 -5.17 1.76
CA ARG A 87 -1.84 -5.39 1.02
C ARG A 87 -2.65 -6.57 1.53
N TYR A 88 -1.97 -7.61 2.03
CA TYR A 88 -2.64 -8.78 2.58
C TYR A 88 -3.37 -8.40 3.89
N PHE A 89 -2.69 -7.68 4.77
CA PHE A 89 -3.27 -7.18 6.01
C PHE A 89 -4.46 -6.25 5.74
N VAL A 90 -4.31 -5.30 4.81
CA VAL A 90 -5.40 -4.39 4.43
C VAL A 90 -6.58 -5.17 3.84
N SER A 91 -6.34 -6.14 2.95
CA SER A 91 -7.39 -6.95 2.33
C SER A 91 -8.18 -7.77 3.35
N ARG A 92 -7.51 -8.25 4.40
CA ARG A 92 -8.11 -9.09 5.44
C ARG A 92 -8.96 -8.30 6.42
N PHE A 93 -8.51 -7.12 6.85
CA PHE A 93 -9.11 -6.40 7.97
C PHE A 93 -9.86 -5.13 7.58
N ALA A 94 -9.59 -4.51 6.43
CA ALA A 94 -10.22 -3.25 6.07
C ALA A 94 -11.62 -3.43 5.49
N ASN A 95 -12.59 -2.73 6.08
CA ASN A 95 -13.94 -2.57 5.53
C ASN A 95 -14.26 -1.11 5.15
N ARG A 96 -13.36 -0.19 5.47
CA ARG A 96 -13.36 1.21 5.08
C ARG A 96 -11.92 1.67 4.87
N ILE A 97 -11.66 2.36 3.78
CA ILE A 97 -10.30 2.76 3.38
C ILE A 97 -10.28 4.28 3.20
N ILE A 98 -9.39 4.93 3.94
CA ILE A 98 -9.13 6.37 3.82
C ILE A 98 -7.78 6.55 3.15
N VAL A 99 -7.76 7.22 2.01
CA VAL A 99 -6.55 7.51 1.25
C VAL A 99 -6.26 8.99 1.28
N LEU A 100 -5.05 9.34 1.68
CA LEU A 100 -4.54 10.71 1.70
C LEU A 100 -3.51 10.85 0.59
N MET A 101 -3.86 11.55 -0.49
CA MET A 101 -2.96 11.78 -1.64
C MET A 101 -3.16 13.18 -2.21
N ASP A 102 -2.07 13.85 -2.52
CA ASP A 102 -2.04 15.16 -3.21
C ASP A 102 -2.93 16.24 -2.58
N GLY A 103 -3.08 16.20 -1.23
CA GLY A 103 -3.95 17.13 -0.50
C GLY A 103 -5.44 16.78 -0.57
N GLU A 104 -5.82 15.71 -1.24
CA GLU A 104 -7.18 15.18 -1.26
C GLU A 104 -7.32 13.99 -0.31
N MET A 105 -8.50 13.89 0.32
CA MET A 105 -8.89 12.73 1.11
C MET A 105 -9.98 11.96 0.37
N ILE A 106 -9.74 10.69 0.13
CA ILE A 106 -10.73 9.77 -0.43
C ILE A 106 -11.18 8.85 0.69
N ASP A 107 -12.47 8.88 1.01
CA ASP A 107 -13.11 7.97 1.95
C ASP A 107 -13.93 6.95 1.18
N PHE A 108 -13.55 5.68 1.28
CA PHE A 108 -14.16 4.59 0.55
C PHE A 108 -14.65 3.52 1.52
N THR A 109 -15.97 3.25 1.49
CA THR A 109 -16.57 2.15 2.25
C THR A 109 -16.61 0.90 1.39
N GLY A 110 -15.92 -0.14 1.81
CA GLY A 110 -15.77 -1.40 1.10
C GLY A 110 -14.43 -2.06 1.40
N ASN A 111 -14.22 -3.25 0.84
CA ASN A 111 -12.96 -3.97 0.99
C ASN A 111 -11.89 -3.44 0.02
N TYR A 112 -10.67 -3.97 0.17
CA TYR A 112 -9.52 -3.54 -0.62
C TYR A 112 -9.66 -3.81 -2.13
N GLU A 113 -10.27 -4.92 -2.53
CA GLU A 113 -10.50 -5.25 -3.93
C GLU A 113 -11.49 -4.29 -4.59
N GLN A 114 -12.57 -3.98 -3.89
CA GLN A 114 -13.56 -2.97 -4.33
C GLN A 114 -12.93 -1.58 -4.47
N TYR A 115 -12.04 -1.22 -3.53
CA TYR A 115 -11.27 0.02 -3.63
C TYR A 115 -10.36 0.05 -4.85
N LEU A 116 -9.67 -1.04 -5.17
CA LEU A 116 -8.82 -1.11 -6.37
C LEU A 116 -9.64 -0.90 -7.65
N ALA A 117 -10.78 -1.58 -7.78
CA ALA A 117 -11.68 -1.41 -8.92
C ALA A 117 -12.22 0.04 -9.03
N PHE A 118 -12.57 0.64 -7.89
CA PHE A 118 -12.99 2.05 -7.83
C PHE A 118 -11.87 2.99 -8.31
N ARG A 119 -10.64 2.76 -7.87
CA ARG A 119 -9.46 3.56 -8.26
C ARG A 119 -9.18 3.45 -9.76
N GLU A 120 -9.24 2.26 -10.33
CA GLU A 120 -9.05 2.02 -11.76
C GLU A 120 -10.12 2.74 -12.60
N ARG A 121 -11.39 2.65 -12.18
CA ARG A 121 -12.48 3.36 -12.85
C ARG A 121 -12.28 4.88 -12.81
N LYS A 122 -11.93 5.44 -11.65
CA LYS A 122 -11.62 6.88 -11.53
C LYS A 122 -10.43 7.31 -12.39
N ALA A 123 -9.40 6.48 -12.48
CA ALA A 123 -8.24 6.74 -13.33
C ALA A 123 -8.63 6.75 -14.82
N ALA A 124 -9.45 5.80 -15.26
CA ALA A 124 -9.98 5.74 -16.62
C ALA A 124 -10.88 6.96 -16.95
N GLU A 125 -11.74 7.38 -16.02
CA GLU A 125 -12.57 8.59 -16.17
C GLU A 125 -11.72 9.85 -16.29
N LYS A 126 -10.66 10.00 -15.46
CA LYS A 126 -9.72 11.13 -15.57
C LYS A 126 -8.96 11.10 -16.91
N ALA A 127 -8.52 9.93 -17.36
CA ALA A 127 -7.86 9.80 -18.66
C ALA A 127 -8.79 10.14 -19.84
N ALA A 128 -10.05 9.71 -19.78
CA ALA A 128 -11.06 10.04 -20.78
C ALA A 128 -11.44 11.54 -20.78
N ALA A 129 -11.41 12.20 -19.62
CA ALA A 129 -11.67 13.63 -19.51
C ALA A 129 -10.52 14.51 -20.05
N VAL A 130 -9.30 13.97 -20.09
CA VAL A 130 -8.10 14.67 -20.62
C VAL A 130 -7.95 14.49 -22.13
N THR A 131 -8.70 13.57 -22.78
CA THR A 131 -8.75 13.54 -24.25
C THR A 131 -9.45 14.80 -24.74
N PRO A 132 -8.77 15.71 -25.48
CA PRO A 132 -9.43 16.89 -26.01
C PRO A 132 -10.57 16.43 -26.92
N LYS A 133 -11.80 16.92 -26.67
CA LYS A 133 -12.94 16.73 -27.58
C LYS A 133 -12.42 16.93 -29.00
N PRO A 134 -12.74 16.06 -29.95
CA PRO A 134 -12.32 16.28 -31.34
C PRO A 134 -12.79 17.66 -31.77
N LYS A 135 -11.86 18.57 -31.94
CA LYS A 135 -12.12 19.85 -32.57
C LYS A 135 -12.68 19.50 -33.94
N LYS A 136 -13.94 19.88 -34.23
CA LYS A 136 -14.50 19.85 -35.57
C LYS A 136 -13.44 20.37 -36.52
N GLU A 137 -12.91 19.53 -37.38
CA GLU A 137 -11.93 19.91 -38.39
C GLU A 137 -12.50 21.05 -39.24
N LYS A 138 -11.94 22.22 -39.06
CA LYS A 138 -12.04 23.24 -40.10
C LYS A 138 -11.24 22.72 -41.29
N PRO A 139 -11.72 22.90 -42.55
CA PRO A 139 -11.04 22.36 -43.71
C PRO A 139 -9.59 22.89 -43.75
N LYS A 140 -8.62 21.97 -43.79
CA LYS A 140 -7.19 22.26 -43.88
C LYS A 140 -6.91 23.04 -45.18
N PRO A 141 -6.16 24.12 -45.14
CA PRO A 141 -5.65 24.75 -46.36
C PRO A 141 -4.66 23.74 -47.01
N LYS A 142 -4.93 23.37 -48.25
CA LYS A 142 -4.07 22.55 -49.10
C LYS A 142 -2.77 23.31 -49.38
N GLY A 143 -1.70 23.10 -48.64
CA GLY A 143 -0.43 23.78 -48.87
C GLY A 143 0.75 23.34 -47.99
N GLY A 144 0.51 22.68 -46.85
CA GLY A 144 1.57 22.40 -45.88
C GLY A 144 2.43 21.14 -46.13
N THR A 145 1.93 20.18 -46.87
CA THR A 145 2.61 18.86 -47.06
C THR A 145 3.89 18.99 -47.88
N LYS A 146 3.89 19.78 -48.96
CA LYS A 146 5.08 19.99 -49.80
C LYS A 146 6.24 20.70 -49.10
N GLN A 147 5.98 21.56 -48.13
CA GLN A 147 7.04 22.19 -47.33
C GLN A 147 7.63 21.27 -46.28
N LEU A 148 6.83 20.38 -45.70
CA LEU A 148 7.28 19.34 -44.76
C LEU A 148 8.12 18.28 -45.47
N GLU A 149 7.67 17.79 -46.62
CA GLU A 149 8.43 16.85 -47.47
C GLU A 149 9.81 17.41 -47.89
N LYS A 150 9.86 18.72 -48.27
CA LYS A 150 11.14 19.38 -48.57
C LYS A 150 12.05 19.50 -47.36
N LYS A 151 11.50 19.71 -46.15
CA LYS A 151 12.31 19.73 -44.90
C LYS A 151 12.83 18.36 -44.54
N ILE A 152 12.02 17.33 -44.69
CA ILE A 152 12.42 15.94 -44.43
C ILE A 152 13.56 15.55 -45.39
N ALA A 153 13.40 15.76 -46.71
CA ALA A 153 14.42 15.43 -47.67
C ALA A 153 15.73 16.22 -47.48
N LYS A 154 15.67 17.43 -46.90
CA LYS A 154 16.89 18.19 -46.56
C LYS A 154 17.61 17.58 -45.33
N LEU A 155 16.88 17.22 -44.30
CA LEU A 155 17.43 16.61 -43.10
C LEU A 155 18.04 15.22 -43.39
N GLU A 156 17.40 14.41 -44.23
CA GLU A 156 17.93 13.12 -44.66
C GLU A 156 19.27 13.26 -45.40
N ARG A 157 19.45 14.31 -46.27
CA ARG A 157 20.72 14.59 -46.90
C ARG A 157 21.82 15.04 -45.93
N GLU A 158 21.45 15.86 -44.94
CA GLU A 158 22.37 16.31 -43.92
C GLU A 158 22.84 15.12 -43.02
N ILE A 159 21.94 14.20 -42.71
CA ILE A 159 22.28 12.96 -41.95
C ILE A 159 23.25 12.10 -42.77
N SER A 160 22.96 11.81 -44.04
CA SER A 160 23.84 11.03 -44.91
C SER A 160 25.24 11.65 -45.05
N GLN A 161 25.33 12.99 -45.16
CA GLN A 161 26.64 13.67 -45.20
C GLN A 161 27.42 13.54 -43.87
N CYS A 162 26.76 13.61 -42.73
CA CYS A 162 27.38 13.41 -41.42
C CYS A 162 27.87 11.95 -41.25
N GLU A 163 27.10 10.98 -41.74
CA GLU A 163 27.49 9.56 -41.71
C GLU A 163 28.67 9.27 -42.58
N GLU A 164 28.72 9.85 -43.81
CA GLU A 164 29.89 9.74 -44.71
C GLU A 164 31.15 10.41 -44.13
N GLN A 165 30.98 11.55 -43.45
CA GLN A 165 32.14 12.23 -42.80
C GLN A 165 32.60 11.48 -41.56
N SER A 166 31.72 10.82 -40.82
CA SER A 166 32.09 9.97 -39.70
C SER A 166 32.84 8.71 -40.15
N ALA A 167 32.42 8.08 -41.25
CA ALA A 167 33.05 6.92 -41.82
C ALA A 167 34.43 7.21 -42.50
N ALA A 168 34.71 8.46 -42.76
CA ALA A 168 36.02 8.87 -43.33
C ALA A 168 37.06 9.26 -42.26
N LEU A 169 36.68 9.24 -40.99
CA LEU A 169 37.51 9.59 -39.83
C LEU A 169 37.98 8.36 -39.02
N ASP A 170 37.46 7.17 -39.34
CA ASP A 170 37.92 5.86 -38.85
C ASP A 170 38.86 5.22 -39.92
#